data_9caadf2798a193914076488aae70d4c7
#
_entry.id   9caadf2798a193914076488aae70d4c7
#
_cell.length_a   1.000
_cell.length_b   1.000
_cell.length_c   1.000
_cell.angle_alpha   90.00
_cell.angle_beta   90.00
_cell.angle_gamma   90.00
#
_symmetry.space_group_name_H-M   'P 1'
#
loop_
_entity.id
_entity.type
_entity.pdbx_description
1 polymer ?
#
loop_
_entity_poly.entity_id
_entity_poly.type
_entity_poly.pdbx_seq_one_letter_code
_entity_poly.pdbx_strand_id
1 'polypeptide(L)'
;MGTAIFMVLMVCGYWYSSHDLSTRFKFKRSFGWDVYFLVALYGCVFVLQGMLATAVLWLVLLVSSLVTNALPGIFGPEYHHWHMTFMNWTFLGIQAPVVIMLAFAVVFCLWRSNWSPAARLDTSGRRELYKHLSRANGVEGLVYQCMEKGDLAWITLTSQRIYIGMIHTATFDSGDANNIVLIPMLSGYRDRETLDLHVEHNYSAWYADHDIDVRAAVDFRKVLLLSQVESLSLFHPAQVMAMGIHKSMDTRAQHL
;
A
#
# COMPACT_ATOMS: atom_id res chain seq x y z
N MET A 1 14.82 -6.74 30.32
CA MET A 1 13.41 -7.04 30.04
C MET A 1 12.75 -6.01 29.10
N GLY A 2 12.75 -4.73 29.41
CA GLY A 2 12.13 -3.68 28.58
C GLY A 2 12.62 -3.66 27.13
N THR A 3 13.91 -3.85 26.92
CA THR A 3 14.51 -3.87 25.57
C THR A 3 13.95 -4.97 24.66
N ALA A 4 13.74 -6.18 25.20
CA ALA A 4 13.18 -7.29 24.41
C ALA A 4 11.72 -7.02 24.01
N ILE A 5 10.91 -6.49 24.94
CA ILE A 5 9.53 -6.09 24.67
C ILE A 5 9.51 -5.01 23.57
N PHE A 6 10.36 -4.00 23.71
CA PHE A 6 10.45 -2.92 22.72
C PHE A 6 10.88 -3.41 21.35
N MET A 7 11.88 -4.30 21.27
CA MET A 7 12.31 -4.91 20.00
C MET A 7 11.18 -5.68 19.32
N VAL A 8 10.49 -6.56 20.06
CA VAL A 8 9.37 -7.35 19.49
C VAL A 8 8.23 -6.44 19.05
N LEU A 9 7.92 -5.41 19.84
CA LEU A 9 6.91 -4.41 19.52
C LEU A 9 7.22 -3.74 18.17
N MET A 10 8.45 -3.24 18.00
CA MET A 10 8.86 -2.55 16.78
C MET A 10 8.90 -3.49 15.58
N VAL A 11 9.40 -4.71 15.75
CA VAL A 11 9.48 -5.70 14.66
C VAL A 11 8.09 -6.14 14.22
N CYS A 12 7.20 -6.51 15.16
CA CYS A 12 5.83 -6.90 14.82
C CYS A 12 5.04 -5.76 14.18
N GLY A 13 5.16 -4.54 14.70
CA GLY A 13 4.49 -3.38 14.14
C GLY A 13 4.98 -3.05 12.73
N TYR A 14 6.29 -3.08 12.50
CA TYR A 14 6.87 -2.89 11.18
C TYR A 14 6.45 -3.99 10.19
N TRP A 15 6.56 -5.25 10.60
CA TRP A 15 6.17 -6.39 9.77
C TRP A 15 4.73 -6.28 9.31
N TYR A 16 3.81 -6.06 10.25
CA TYR A 16 2.40 -5.90 9.94
C TYR A 16 2.14 -4.70 9.02
N SER A 17 2.70 -3.54 9.35
CA SER A 17 2.51 -2.30 8.57
C SER A 17 3.04 -2.41 7.14
N SER A 18 4.07 -3.23 6.90
CA SER A 18 4.66 -3.42 5.57
C SER A 18 3.97 -4.51 4.74
N HIS A 19 3.31 -5.48 5.37
CA HIS A 19 2.71 -6.64 4.68
C HIS A 19 1.20 -6.53 4.49
N ASP A 20 0.47 -5.95 5.46
CA ASP A 20 -0.98 -5.78 5.31
C ASP A 20 -1.32 -4.70 4.30
N LEU A 21 -2.14 -5.02 3.30
CA LEU A 21 -2.41 -4.18 2.14
C LEU A 21 -2.99 -2.81 2.53
N SER A 22 -3.93 -2.78 3.47
CA SER A 22 -4.60 -1.54 3.91
C SER A 22 -3.67 -0.62 4.68
N THR A 23 -2.80 -1.22 5.51
CA THR A 23 -1.87 -0.49 6.36
C THR A 23 -0.62 -0.06 5.60
N ARG A 24 -0.18 -0.87 4.63
CA ARG A 24 0.95 -0.59 3.76
C ARG A 24 0.79 0.74 3.00
N PHE A 25 -0.42 1.07 2.54
CA PHE A 25 -0.69 2.37 1.92
C PHE A 25 -0.46 3.54 2.87
N LYS A 26 -0.95 3.43 4.11
CA LYS A 26 -0.72 4.45 5.14
C LYS A 26 0.75 4.54 5.49
N PHE A 27 1.41 3.38 5.68
CA PHE A 27 2.82 3.28 6.04
C PHE A 27 3.74 3.94 5.00
N LYS A 28 3.52 3.68 3.71
CA LYS A 28 4.33 4.25 2.64
C LYS A 28 4.11 5.75 2.41
N ARG A 29 2.96 6.29 2.83
CA ARG A 29 2.65 7.72 2.75
C ARG A 29 3.04 8.50 4.00
N SER A 30 3.29 7.81 5.10
CA SER A 30 3.73 8.44 6.34
C SER A 30 5.21 8.81 6.22
N PHE A 31 5.56 10.02 6.62
CA PHE A 31 6.92 10.52 6.63
C PHE A 31 7.36 10.90 8.04
N GLY A 32 8.66 10.75 8.31
CA GLY A 32 9.22 11.17 9.58
C GLY A 32 8.66 10.40 10.78
N TRP A 33 8.19 11.10 11.80
CA TRP A 33 7.72 10.53 13.06
C TRP A 33 6.43 9.72 12.94
N ASP A 34 5.58 10.01 11.95
CA ASP A 34 4.30 9.32 11.75
C ASP A 34 4.49 7.82 11.49
N VAL A 35 5.58 7.46 10.80
CA VAL A 35 5.96 6.06 10.56
C VAL A 35 6.20 5.33 11.88
N TYR A 36 6.96 5.95 12.80
CA TYR A 36 7.27 5.34 14.09
C TYR A 36 6.03 5.19 14.97
N PHE A 37 5.14 6.19 14.98
CA PHE A 37 3.87 6.10 15.70
C PHE A 37 2.97 5.00 15.14
N LEU A 38 2.90 4.85 13.81
CA LEU A 38 2.12 3.80 13.18
C LEU A 38 2.64 2.41 13.54
N VAL A 39 3.96 2.21 13.45
CA VAL A 39 4.62 0.96 13.82
C VAL A 39 4.42 0.65 15.31
N ALA A 40 4.63 1.65 16.17
CA ALA A 40 4.44 1.48 17.61
C ALA A 40 2.98 1.13 17.96
N LEU A 41 2.01 1.77 17.32
CA LEU A 41 0.59 1.51 17.54
C LEU A 41 0.24 0.04 17.28
N TYR A 42 0.60 -0.47 16.08
CA TYR A 42 0.33 -1.86 15.74
C TYR A 42 1.14 -2.84 16.59
N GLY A 43 2.38 -2.52 16.90
CA GLY A 43 3.20 -3.30 17.81
C GLY A 43 2.59 -3.42 19.21
N CYS A 44 2.07 -2.32 19.77
CA CYS A 44 1.34 -2.32 21.04
C CYS A 44 0.10 -3.23 21.00
N VAL A 45 -0.66 -3.21 19.89
CA VAL A 45 -1.83 -4.10 19.73
C VAL A 45 -1.43 -5.57 19.83
N PHE A 46 -0.34 -5.98 19.15
CA PHE A 46 0.11 -7.37 19.21
C PHE A 46 0.67 -7.77 20.56
N VAL A 47 1.41 -6.89 21.23
CA VAL A 47 1.90 -7.13 22.60
C VAL A 47 0.74 -7.26 23.58
N LEU A 48 -0.30 -6.41 23.48
CA LEU A 48 -1.51 -6.50 24.29
C LEU A 48 -2.25 -7.81 24.06
N GLN A 49 -2.39 -8.25 22.79
CA GLN A 49 -2.98 -9.55 22.44
C GLN A 49 -2.17 -10.70 23.04
N GLY A 50 -0.84 -10.64 22.95
CA GLY A 50 0.06 -11.61 23.59
C GLY A 50 -0.09 -11.66 25.09
N MET A 51 -0.23 -10.50 25.74
CA MET A 51 -0.48 -10.40 27.19
C MET A 51 -1.82 -11.03 27.58
N LEU A 52 -2.88 -10.76 26.84
CA LEU A 52 -4.19 -11.36 27.07
C LEU A 52 -4.15 -12.89 26.89
N ALA A 53 -3.50 -13.38 25.83
CA ALA A 53 -3.35 -14.82 25.60
C ALA A 53 -2.57 -15.50 26.72
N THR A 54 -1.51 -14.86 27.22
CA THR A 54 -0.72 -15.38 28.34
C THR A 54 -1.53 -15.37 29.64
N ALA A 55 -2.36 -14.37 29.88
CA ALA A 55 -3.26 -14.30 31.04
C ALA A 55 -4.32 -15.43 30.98
N VAL A 56 -4.88 -15.68 29.79
CA VAL A 56 -5.81 -16.82 29.57
C VAL A 56 -5.10 -18.15 29.82
N LEU A 57 -3.88 -18.33 29.30
CA LEU A 57 -3.09 -19.55 29.54
C LEU A 57 -2.85 -19.75 31.05
N TRP A 58 -2.46 -18.71 31.77
CA TRP A 58 -2.26 -18.77 33.21
C TRP A 58 -3.55 -19.17 33.94
N LEU A 59 -4.68 -18.60 33.55
CA LEU A 59 -5.99 -18.91 34.13
C LEU A 59 -6.38 -20.38 33.88
N VAL A 60 -6.11 -20.90 32.68
CA VAL A 60 -6.31 -22.31 32.35
C VAL A 60 -5.45 -23.23 33.23
N LEU A 61 -4.17 -22.87 33.42
CA LEU A 61 -3.27 -23.62 34.31
C LEU A 61 -3.71 -23.56 35.78
N LEU A 62 -4.25 -22.44 36.22
CA LEU A 62 -4.81 -22.28 37.56
C LEU A 62 -6.05 -23.17 37.77
N VAL A 63 -7.01 -23.09 36.83
CA VAL A 63 -8.24 -23.91 36.89
C VAL A 63 -7.89 -25.40 36.83
N SER A 64 -6.98 -25.78 35.93
CA SER A 64 -6.49 -27.16 35.80
C SER A 64 -5.84 -27.67 37.11
N SER A 65 -5.02 -26.84 37.75
CA SER A 65 -4.41 -27.12 39.08
C SER A 65 -5.47 -27.26 40.17
N LEU A 66 -6.52 -26.44 40.17
CA LEU A 66 -7.63 -26.57 41.13
C LEU A 66 -8.42 -27.83 40.93
N VAL A 67 -8.75 -28.18 39.68
CA VAL A 67 -9.51 -29.38 39.34
C VAL A 67 -8.74 -30.66 39.72
N THR A 68 -7.45 -30.72 39.38
CA THR A 68 -6.61 -31.88 39.73
C THR A 68 -6.47 -32.07 41.24
N ASN A 69 -6.30 -30.99 42.00
CA ASN A 69 -6.20 -31.01 43.46
C ASN A 69 -7.56 -31.33 44.13
N ALA A 70 -8.67 -31.01 43.50
CA ALA A 70 -10.00 -31.34 44.01
C ALA A 70 -10.41 -32.79 43.83
N LEU A 71 -9.74 -33.54 42.94
CA LEU A 71 -10.05 -34.92 42.60
C LEU A 71 -8.86 -35.86 42.83
N PRO A 72 -8.36 -35.99 44.07
CA PRO A 72 -7.15 -36.78 44.38
C PRO A 72 -7.33 -38.28 44.10
N GLY A 73 -8.56 -38.81 44.11
CA GLY A 73 -8.85 -40.19 43.77
C GLY A 73 -8.62 -40.56 42.29
N ILE A 74 -8.54 -39.58 41.41
CA ILE A 74 -8.33 -39.78 39.96
C ILE A 74 -6.89 -39.47 39.57
N PHE A 75 -6.31 -38.39 40.14
CA PHE A 75 -5.02 -37.81 39.71
C PHE A 75 -3.87 -38.14 40.67
N GLY A 76 -4.12 -38.82 41.76
CA GLY A 76 -3.14 -39.14 42.80
C GLY A 76 -3.06 -38.09 43.94
N PRO A 77 -2.33 -38.43 45.03
CA PRO A 77 -2.26 -37.62 46.24
C PRO A 77 -1.31 -36.39 46.10
N GLU A 78 -0.62 -36.23 44.98
CA GLU A 78 0.34 -35.16 44.81
C GLU A 78 -0.35 -33.83 44.44
N TYR A 79 0.04 -32.75 45.16
CA TYR A 79 -0.47 -31.42 44.83
C TYR A 79 0.22 -30.82 43.62
N HIS A 80 -0.56 -30.47 42.64
CA HIS A 80 -0.09 -29.90 41.38
C HIS A 80 -0.23 -28.37 41.36
N HIS A 81 0.90 -27.66 41.26
CA HIS A 81 0.96 -26.21 41.27
C HIS A 81 1.51 -25.66 39.94
N TRP A 82 0.97 -26.12 38.82
CA TRP A 82 1.46 -25.77 37.46
C TRP A 82 1.47 -24.28 37.20
N HIS A 83 0.47 -23.56 37.71
CA HIS A 83 0.39 -22.09 37.56
C HIS A 83 1.53 -21.37 38.28
N MET A 84 1.99 -21.86 39.45
CA MET A 84 3.14 -21.31 40.18
C MET A 84 4.45 -21.69 39.51
N THR A 85 4.58 -22.90 39.03
CA THR A 85 5.75 -23.35 38.24
C THR A 85 5.91 -22.48 36.99
N PHE A 86 4.82 -22.20 36.28
CA PHE A 86 4.81 -21.32 35.12
C PHE A 86 5.30 -19.90 35.44
N MET A 87 4.88 -19.33 36.57
CA MET A 87 5.29 -18.00 36.99
C MET A 87 6.77 -17.92 37.39
N ASN A 88 7.28 -18.98 38.04
CA ASN A 88 8.63 -19.01 38.59
C ASN A 88 9.69 -19.51 37.61
N TRP A 89 9.24 -20.09 36.47
CA TRP A 89 10.18 -20.57 35.46
C TRP A 89 10.84 -19.41 34.73
N THR A 90 12.16 -19.50 34.53
CA THR A 90 12.95 -18.50 33.83
C THR A 90 13.68 -19.13 32.65
N PHE A 91 13.64 -18.45 31.52
CA PHE A 91 14.37 -18.84 30.31
C PHE A 91 15.32 -17.70 29.92
N LEU A 92 16.63 -18.00 29.87
CA LEU A 92 17.69 -16.99 29.60
C LEU A 92 17.61 -15.75 30.52
N GLY A 93 17.24 -15.92 31.79
CA GLY A 93 17.10 -14.82 32.74
C GLY A 93 15.83 -13.98 32.57
N ILE A 94 14.91 -14.38 31.68
CA ILE A 94 13.61 -13.77 31.49
C ILE A 94 12.52 -14.70 32.03
N GLN A 95 11.55 -14.14 32.74
CA GLN A 95 10.43 -14.93 33.25
C GLN A 95 9.62 -15.54 32.11
N ALA A 96 9.23 -16.82 32.23
CA ALA A 96 8.49 -17.57 31.23
C ALA A 96 7.22 -16.86 30.75
N PRO A 97 6.39 -16.22 31.60
CA PRO A 97 5.22 -15.47 31.14
C PRO A 97 5.55 -14.40 30.11
N VAL A 98 6.69 -13.72 30.26
CA VAL A 98 7.12 -12.67 29.33
C VAL A 98 7.57 -13.26 27.99
N VAL A 99 8.32 -14.37 28.02
CA VAL A 99 8.75 -15.06 26.82
C VAL A 99 7.54 -15.57 26.03
N ILE A 100 6.58 -16.16 26.72
CA ILE A 100 5.35 -16.68 26.10
C ILE A 100 4.46 -15.55 25.58
N MET A 101 4.36 -14.43 26.30
CA MET A 101 3.68 -13.22 25.84
C MET A 101 4.27 -12.73 24.52
N LEU A 102 5.60 -12.63 24.44
CA LEU A 102 6.28 -12.18 23.22
C LEU A 102 6.11 -13.20 22.07
N ALA A 103 6.16 -14.50 22.38
CA ALA A 103 5.90 -15.56 21.40
C ALA A 103 4.48 -15.46 20.81
N PHE A 104 3.46 -15.27 21.66
CA PHE A 104 2.09 -15.05 21.22
C PHE A 104 1.95 -13.77 20.38
N ALA A 105 2.60 -12.68 20.77
CA ALA A 105 2.60 -11.44 19.99
C ALA A 105 3.13 -11.67 18.56
N VAL A 106 4.24 -12.40 18.42
CA VAL A 106 4.80 -12.76 17.11
C VAL A 106 3.86 -13.67 16.33
N VAL A 107 3.30 -14.71 16.96
CA VAL A 107 2.35 -15.64 16.32
C VAL A 107 1.11 -14.89 15.81
N PHE A 108 0.52 -14.00 16.64
CA PHE A 108 -0.63 -13.21 16.20
C PHE A 108 -0.29 -12.24 15.09
N CYS A 109 0.89 -11.61 15.12
CA CYS A 109 1.38 -10.76 14.06
C CYS A 109 1.49 -11.53 12.73
N LEU A 110 2.16 -12.68 12.72
CA LEU A 110 2.32 -13.52 11.53
C LEU A 110 0.97 -14.07 11.04
N TRP A 111 0.14 -14.53 11.96
CA TRP A 111 -1.18 -15.05 11.62
C TRP A 111 -2.05 -13.95 10.99
N ARG A 112 -2.11 -12.78 11.61
CA ARG A 112 -2.89 -11.64 11.12
C ARG A 112 -2.37 -11.12 9.78
N SER A 113 -1.04 -11.09 9.59
CA SER A 113 -0.41 -10.67 8.33
C SER A 113 -0.74 -11.63 7.18
N ASN A 114 -0.66 -12.95 7.41
CA ASN A 114 -0.91 -13.96 6.38
C ASN A 114 -2.40 -14.18 6.11
N TRP A 115 -3.26 -13.94 7.12
CA TRP A 115 -4.71 -14.15 7.04
C TRP A 115 -5.48 -12.84 6.91
N SER A 116 -4.81 -11.76 6.53
CA SER A 116 -5.47 -10.49 6.26
C SER A 116 -6.56 -10.67 5.21
N PRO A 117 -7.79 -10.18 5.45
CA PRO A 117 -8.85 -10.19 4.45
C PRO A 117 -8.40 -9.55 3.13
N ALA A 118 -7.57 -8.51 3.21
CA ALA A 118 -7.02 -7.81 2.06
C ALA A 118 -6.07 -8.69 1.22
N ALA A 119 -5.33 -9.63 1.84
CA ALA A 119 -4.45 -10.56 1.13
C ALA A 119 -5.24 -11.61 0.33
N ARG A 120 -6.48 -11.89 0.74
CA ARG A 120 -7.39 -12.86 0.10
C ARG A 120 -8.35 -12.23 -0.91
N LEU A 121 -8.32 -10.90 -1.06
CA LEU A 121 -9.15 -10.24 -2.03
C LEU A 121 -8.77 -10.68 -3.44
N ASP A 122 -9.77 -11.13 -4.18
CA ASP A 122 -9.69 -11.32 -5.61
C ASP A 122 -9.40 -9.99 -6.31
N THR A 123 -9.04 -10.03 -7.59
CA THR A 123 -8.74 -8.85 -8.41
C THR A 123 -9.82 -7.77 -8.32
N SER A 124 -11.09 -8.18 -8.26
CA SER A 124 -12.25 -7.29 -8.08
C SER A 124 -12.25 -6.59 -6.71
N GLY A 125 -12.04 -7.33 -5.64
CA GLY A 125 -12.01 -6.78 -4.28
C GLY A 125 -10.81 -5.87 -4.03
N ARG A 126 -9.63 -6.19 -4.62
CA ARG A 126 -8.47 -5.28 -4.59
C ARG A 126 -8.78 -3.97 -5.30
N ARG A 127 -9.44 -4.03 -6.46
CA ARG A 127 -9.85 -2.84 -7.22
C ARG A 127 -10.77 -1.93 -6.41
N GLU A 128 -11.71 -2.50 -5.68
CA GLU A 128 -12.64 -1.73 -4.83
C GLU A 128 -11.92 -1.10 -3.63
N LEU A 129 -10.99 -1.82 -3.00
CA LEU A 129 -10.14 -1.28 -1.94
C LEU A 129 -9.32 -0.09 -2.45
N TYR A 130 -8.69 -0.21 -3.63
CA TYR A 130 -7.94 0.89 -4.24
C TYR A 130 -8.82 2.07 -4.59
N LYS A 131 -10.03 1.83 -5.09
CA LYS A 131 -11.02 2.88 -5.36
C LYS A 131 -11.36 3.67 -4.09
N HIS A 132 -11.51 2.99 -2.97
CA HIS A 132 -11.78 3.65 -1.69
C HIS A 132 -10.56 4.44 -1.19
N LEU A 133 -9.37 3.89 -1.31
CA LEU A 133 -8.13 4.53 -0.87
C LEU A 133 -7.73 5.71 -1.75
N SER A 134 -7.95 5.62 -3.06
CA SER A 134 -7.63 6.68 -4.03
C SER A 134 -8.50 7.93 -3.88
N ARG A 135 -9.74 7.80 -3.36
CA ARG A 135 -10.61 8.94 -3.10
C ARG A 135 -10.06 9.94 -2.06
N ALA A 136 -9.14 9.50 -1.21
CA ALA A 136 -8.52 10.33 -0.20
C ALA A 136 -7.46 11.29 -0.78
N ASN A 137 -6.99 11.07 -2.03
CA ASN A 137 -5.97 11.89 -2.68
C ASN A 137 -6.40 12.22 -4.12
N GLY A 138 -6.44 13.51 -4.47
CA GLY A 138 -6.90 13.97 -5.77
C GLY A 138 -6.11 13.40 -6.95
N VAL A 139 -4.78 13.30 -6.83
CA VAL A 139 -3.91 12.73 -7.88
C VAL A 139 -4.20 11.26 -8.09
N GLU A 140 -4.26 10.48 -7.02
CA GLU A 140 -4.52 9.04 -7.12
C GLU A 140 -5.95 8.74 -7.56
N GLY A 141 -6.91 9.58 -7.15
CA GLY A 141 -8.29 9.50 -7.61
C GLY A 141 -8.40 9.67 -9.12
N LEU A 142 -7.69 10.67 -9.68
CA LEU A 142 -7.61 10.90 -11.12
C LEU A 142 -6.91 9.75 -11.86
N VAL A 143 -5.77 9.31 -11.35
CA VAL A 143 -5.02 8.18 -11.92
C VAL A 143 -5.89 6.92 -11.92
N TYR A 144 -6.58 6.62 -10.82
CA TYR A 144 -7.50 5.50 -10.72
C TYR A 144 -8.65 5.63 -11.74
N GLN A 145 -9.24 6.82 -11.86
CA GLN A 145 -10.32 7.07 -12.80
C GLN A 145 -9.87 6.86 -14.26
N CYS A 146 -8.68 7.36 -14.63
CA CYS A 146 -8.10 7.12 -15.96
C CYS A 146 -7.95 5.62 -16.24
N MET A 147 -7.47 4.84 -15.27
CA MET A 147 -7.28 3.40 -15.44
C MET A 147 -8.62 2.63 -15.50
N GLU A 148 -9.62 3.03 -14.70
CA GLU A 148 -10.90 2.34 -14.64
C GLU A 148 -11.72 2.54 -15.91
N LYS A 149 -11.72 3.77 -16.45
CA LYS A 149 -12.51 4.15 -17.62
C LYS A 149 -11.75 4.09 -18.94
N GLY A 150 -10.42 3.97 -18.89
CA GLY A 150 -9.58 4.08 -20.08
C GLY A 150 -9.48 5.53 -20.60
N ASP A 151 -9.79 6.52 -19.74
CA ASP A 151 -9.70 7.93 -20.11
C ASP A 151 -8.23 8.33 -20.28
N LEU A 152 -7.99 9.26 -21.22
CA LEU A 152 -6.65 9.82 -21.39
C LEU A 152 -6.35 10.84 -20.30
N ALA A 153 -5.12 10.82 -19.82
CA ALA A 153 -4.59 11.81 -18.88
C ALA A 153 -3.81 12.89 -19.64
N TRP A 154 -3.99 14.13 -19.19
CA TRP A 154 -3.17 15.29 -19.58
C TRP A 154 -2.23 15.60 -18.44
N ILE A 155 -0.95 15.47 -18.66
CA ILE A 155 0.11 15.69 -17.68
C ILE A 155 1.01 16.82 -18.15
N THR A 156 1.07 17.89 -17.36
CA THR A 156 2.02 19.01 -17.57
C THR A 156 3.17 18.86 -16.58
N LEU A 157 4.38 18.90 -17.08
CA LEU A 157 5.59 18.89 -16.26
C LEU A 157 6.05 20.32 -15.91
N THR A 158 6.80 20.46 -14.85
CA THR A 158 7.44 21.73 -14.44
C THR A 158 8.36 22.31 -15.53
N SER A 159 8.84 21.47 -16.46
CA SER A 159 9.58 21.85 -17.65
C SER A 159 8.71 22.41 -18.78
N GLN A 160 7.40 22.59 -18.56
CA GLN A 160 6.38 22.96 -19.55
C GLN A 160 6.16 21.91 -20.65
N ARG A 161 6.77 20.73 -20.52
CA ARG A 161 6.44 19.61 -21.39
C ARG A 161 5.10 19.01 -21.02
N ILE A 162 4.34 18.65 -22.06
CA ILE A 162 3.02 18.06 -21.91
C ILE A 162 3.04 16.66 -22.52
N TYR A 163 2.42 15.74 -21.79
CA TYR A 163 2.15 14.39 -22.27
C TYR A 163 0.68 14.10 -22.13
N ILE A 164 0.06 13.62 -23.21
CA ILE A 164 -1.31 13.14 -23.23
C ILE A 164 -1.25 11.67 -23.58
N GLY A 165 -1.87 10.80 -22.78
CA GLY A 165 -1.83 9.37 -23.01
C GLY A 165 -2.61 8.55 -22.01
N MET A 166 -2.53 7.24 -22.16
CA MET A 166 -3.15 6.28 -21.25
C MET A 166 -2.24 6.00 -20.07
N ILE A 167 -2.78 6.09 -18.86
CA ILE A 167 -2.03 5.69 -17.66
C ILE A 167 -1.99 4.16 -17.60
N HIS A 168 -0.77 3.64 -17.59
CA HIS A 168 -0.48 2.22 -17.47
C HIS A 168 0.32 1.98 -16.20
N THR A 169 -0.36 1.96 -15.05
CA THR A 169 0.34 1.81 -13.78
C THR A 169 0.06 0.46 -13.16
N ALA A 170 1.06 -0.40 -13.17
CA ALA A 170 1.10 -1.57 -12.29
C ALA A 170 1.38 -1.18 -10.81
N THR A 171 1.64 0.10 -10.52
CA THR A 171 2.25 0.59 -9.28
C THR A 171 1.32 0.80 -8.12
N PHE A 172 0.00 0.66 -8.27
CA PHE A 172 -0.90 0.69 -7.11
C PHE A 172 -0.59 -0.41 -6.09
N ASP A 173 -0.12 -1.57 -6.55
CA ASP A 173 0.29 -2.68 -5.67
C ASP A 173 1.54 -2.35 -4.82
N SER A 174 2.37 -1.44 -5.29
CA SER A 174 3.61 -1.11 -4.57
C SER A 174 3.46 0.02 -3.55
N GLY A 175 2.40 0.84 -3.64
CA GLY A 175 2.24 2.04 -2.80
C GLY A 175 3.32 3.12 -3.04
N ASP A 176 4.18 2.97 -4.05
CA ASP A 176 5.12 4.00 -4.49
C ASP A 176 4.43 4.90 -5.50
N ALA A 177 3.76 5.94 -5.00
CA ALA A 177 3.12 6.96 -5.82
C ALA A 177 4.12 8.02 -6.32
N ASN A 178 5.40 7.68 -6.41
CA ASN A 178 6.42 8.65 -6.82
C ASN A 178 6.56 8.78 -8.34
N ASN A 179 5.93 7.91 -9.10
CA ASN A 179 5.97 7.95 -10.56
C ASN A 179 4.62 7.57 -11.18
N ILE A 180 4.39 8.10 -12.39
CA ILE A 180 3.27 7.75 -13.25
C ILE A 180 3.84 7.12 -14.50
N VAL A 181 3.36 5.93 -14.85
CA VAL A 181 3.71 5.28 -16.10
C VAL A 181 2.63 5.58 -17.12
N LEU A 182 3.01 6.19 -18.23
CA LEU A 182 2.12 6.67 -19.27
C LEU A 182 2.50 6.04 -20.62
N ILE A 183 1.51 5.55 -21.36
CA ILE A 183 1.65 5.24 -22.78
C ILE A 183 1.28 6.53 -23.54
N PRO A 184 2.27 7.23 -24.14
CA PRO A 184 2.03 8.53 -24.76
C PRO A 184 1.22 8.37 -26.05
N MET A 185 0.21 9.20 -26.22
CA MET A 185 -0.55 9.38 -27.48
C MET A 185 -0.12 10.65 -28.20
N LEU A 186 0.08 11.72 -27.43
CA LEU A 186 0.57 13.01 -27.90
C LEU A 186 1.63 13.53 -26.93
N SER A 187 2.63 14.25 -27.43
CA SER A 187 3.52 15.05 -26.61
C SER A 187 3.87 16.37 -27.27
N GLY A 188 4.16 17.34 -26.43
CA GLY A 188 4.50 18.67 -26.86
C GLY A 188 4.99 19.53 -25.70
N TYR A 189 4.92 20.83 -25.87
CA TYR A 189 5.25 21.80 -24.85
C TYR A 189 4.23 22.94 -24.85
N ARG A 190 4.12 23.63 -23.73
CA ARG A 190 3.35 24.84 -23.59
C ARG A 190 4.30 26.03 -23.74
N ASP A 191 3.98 26.94 -24.63
CA ASP A 191 4.69 28.19 -24.72
C ASP A 191 4.52 28.99 -23.43
N ARG A 192 5.60 29.62 -22.93
CA ARG A 192 5.57 30.34 -21.66
C ARG A 192 4.87 31.69 -21.74
N GLU A 193 4.86 32.32 -22.92
CA GLU A 193 4.30 33.65 -23.13
C GLU A 193 2.83 33.57 -23.54
N THR A 194 2.52 32.75 -24.52
CA THR A 194 1.15 32.61 -25.07
C THR A 194 0.32 31.55 -24.35
N LEU A 195 0.95 30.64 -23.61
CA LEU A 195 0.35 29.46 -23.00
C LEU A 195 -0.27 28.46 -24.00
N ASP A 196 0.03 28.66 -25.29
CA ASP A 196 -0.44 27.75 -26.37
C ASP A 196 0.24 26.39 -26.28
N LEU A 197 -0.49 25.35 -26.66
CA LEU A 197 0.02 24.00 -26.78
C LEU A 197 0.63 23.79 -28.16
N HIS A 198 1.91 23.51 -28.22
CA HIS A 198 2.61 23.06 -29.41
C HIS A 198 2.80 21.54 -29.37
N VAL A 199 2.10 20.81 -30.25
CA VAL A 199 2.26 19.37 -30.38
C VAL A 199 3.50 19.08 -31.22
N GLU A 200 4.48 18.38 -30.64
CA GLU A 200 5.71 17.96 -31.33
C GLU A 200 5.56 16.58 -31.93
N HIS A 201 4.96 15.63 -31.20
CA HIS A 201 4.90 14.24 -31.59
C HIS A 201 3.48 13.70 -31.44
N ASN A 202 2.97 13.10 -32.51
CA ASN A 202 1.72 12.34 -32.51
C ASN A 202 2.02 10.85 -32.55
N TYR A 203 2.10 10.23 -31.38
CA TYR A 203 2.38 8.80 -31.24
C TYR A 203 1.20 7.95 -31.70
N SER A 204 -0.03 8.44 -31.56
CA SER A 204 -1.21 7.68 -31.97
C SER A 204 -1.25 7.45 -33.48
N ALA A 205 -0.88 8.45 -34.28
CA ALA A 205 -0.73 8.30 -35.72
C ALA A 205 0.40 7.32 -36.05
N TRP A 206 1.55 7.47 -35.36
CA TRP A 206 2.69 6.59 -35.59
C TRP A 206 2.38 5.13 -35.24
N TYR A 207 1.62 4.86 -34.16
CA TYR A 207 1.17 3.51 -33.81
C TYR A 207 0.26 2.93 -34.88
N ALA A 208 -0.65 3.73 -35.45
CA ALA A 208 -1.54 3.30 -36.52
C ALA A 208 -0.77 2.96 -37.81
N ASP A 209 0.20 3.78 -38.19
CA ASP A 209 1.01 3.58 -39.41
C ASP A 209 1.89 2.34 -39.36
N HIS A 210 2.27 1.89 -38.12
CA HIS A 210 3.14 0.72 -37.93
C HIS A 210 2.38 -0.51 -37.40
N ASP A 211 1.04 -0.49 -37.43
CA ASP A 211 0.17 -1.58 -36.95
C ASP A 211 0.50 -2.05 -35.53
N ILE A 212 0.86 -1.09 -34.66
CA ILE A 212 1.22 -1.35 -33.26
C ILE A 212 -0.07 -1.44 -32.44
N ASP A 213 -0.40 -2.66 -32.00
CA ASP A 213 -1.53 -2.87 -31.08
C ASP A 213 -1.27 -2.23 -29.71
N VAL A 214 -2.34 -1.91 -29.00
CA VAL A 214 -2.32 -1.33 -27.63
C VAL A 214 -1.42 -2.15 -26.69
N ARG A 215 -1.35 -3.47 -26.87
CA ARG A 215 -0.49 -4.35 -26.10
C ARG A 215 1.00 -4.12 -26.36
N ALA A 216 1.37 -3.89 -27.61
CA ALA A 216 2.75 -3.59 -28.01
C ALA A 216 3.12 -2.14 -27.67
N ALA A 217 2.14 -1.23 -27.62
CA ALA A 217 2.35 0.17 -27.21
C ALA A 217 2.85 0.30 -25.75
N VAL A 218 2.69 -0.72 -24.92
CA VAL A 218 3.27 -0.77 -23.55
C VAL A 218 4.79 -0.68 -23.57
N ASP A 219 5.46 -1.13 -24.61
CA ASP A 219 6.92 -1.06 -24.73
C ASP A 219 7.42 0.38 -24.91
N PHE A 220 6.55 1.29 -25.39
CA PHE A 220 6.83 2.73 -25.55
C PHE A 220 6.44 3.56 -24.30
N ARG A 221 6.13 2.91 -23.18
CA ARG A 221 5.75 3.58 -21.95
C ARG A 221 6.82 4.57 -21.47
N LYS A 222 6.37 5.70 -20.98
CA LYS A 222 7.21 6.71 -20.33
C LYS A 222 6.94 6.71 -18.82
N VAL A 223 8.00 6.78 -18.04
CA VAL A 223 7.93 6.93 -16.58
C VAL A 223 8.14 8.40 -16.25
N LEU A 224 7.12 9.02 -15.66
CA LEU A 224 7.13 10.42 -15.24
C LEU A 224 7.22 10.46 -13.71
N LEU A 225 8.19 11.19 -13.18
CA LEU A 225 8.30 11.39 -11.73
C LEU A 225 7.20 12.37 -11.27
N LEU A 226 6.46 11.99 -10.23
CA LEU A 226 5.38 12.82 -9.70
C LEU A 226 5.91 14.17 -9.17
N SER A 227 7.15 14.23 -8.69
CA SER A 227 7.82 15.46 -8.28
C SER A 227 8.05 16.46 -9.42
N GLN A 228 8.00 16.00 -10.67
CA GLN A 228 8.13 16.84 -11.86
C GLN A 228 6.78 17.20 -12.47
N VAL A 229 5.68 16.64 -11.97
CA VAL A 229 4.34 16.91 -12.46
C VAL A 229 3.84 18.21 -11.80
N GLU A 230 3.54 19.21 -12.62
CA GLU A 230 2.95 20.47 -12.22
C GLU A 230 1.43 20.36 -12.13
N SER A 231 0.81 19.73 -13.15
CA SER A 231 -0.63 19.50 -13.17
C SER A 231 -0.98 18.16 -13.84
N LEU A 232 -2.07 17.55 -13.36
CA LEU A 232 -2.68 16.34 -13.89
C LEU A 232 -4.18 16.57 -14.05
N SER A 233 -4.71 16.31 -15.24
CA SER A 233 -6.14 16.42 -15.52
C SER A 233 -6.60 15.31 -16.48
N LEU A 234 -7.92 15.10 -16.56
CA LEU A 234 -8.50 14.24 -17.60
C LEU A 234 -8.47 14.98 -18.94
N PHE A 235 -8.11 14.25 -19.97
CA PHE A 235 -8.15 14.76 -21.33
C PHE A 235 -9.50 14.44 -21.98
N HIS A 236 -10.27 15.48 -22.32
CA HIS A 236 -11.49 15.34 -23.09
C HIS A 236 -11.29 15.98 -24.46
N PRO A 237 -11.32 15.19 -25.56
CA PRO A 237 -11.10 15.72 -26.92
C PRO A 237 -12.01 16.88 -27.28
N ALA A 238 -13.26 16.86 -26.83
CA ALA A 238 -14.23 17.94 -27.07
C ALA A 238 -13.82 19.28 -26.39
N GLN A 239 -13.15 19.24 -25.25
CA GLN A 239 -12.65 20.46 -24.59
C GLN A 239 -11.46 21.08 -25.33
N VAL A 240 -10.62 20.22 -25.90
CA VAL A 240 -9.44 20.67 -26.69
C VAL A 240 -9.87 21.40 -27.95
N MET A 241 -10.92 20.92 -28.62
CA MET A 241 -11.50 21.60 -29.78
C MET A 241 -12.12 22.97 -29.40
N ALA A 242 -12.77 23.04 -28.22
CA ALA A 242 -13.36 24.28 -27.72
C ALA A 242 -12.33 25.31 -27.29
N MET A 243 -11.15 24.87 -26.85
CA MET A 243 -10.03 25.76 -26.40
C MET A 243 -9.15 26.27 -27.56
N GLY A 244 -9.50 25.99 -28.83
CA GLY A 244 -8.80 26.54 -30.00
C GLY A 244 -7.45 25.88 -30.32
N ILE A 245 -7.10 24.75 -29.70
CA ILE A 245 -5.84 24.02 -29.91
C ILE A 245 -5.75 23.42 -31.34
N HIS A 246 -6.83 23.48 -32.08
CA HIS A 246 -6.94 22.96 -33.47
C HIS A 246 -6.06 23.74 -34.49
N LYS A 247 -5.61 24.97 -34.16
CA LYS A 247 -4.92 25.80 -35.12
C LYS A 247 -3.49 25.38 -35.44
N SER A 248 -2.84 24.62 -34.54
CA SER A 248 -1.45 24.17 -34.74
C SER A 248 -1.31 22.80 -35.41
N MET A 249 -2.37 21.98 -35.42
CA MET A 249 -2.35 20.68 -36.10
C MET A 249 -2.47 20.78 -37.62
N ASP A 250 -3.22 21.76 -38.14
CA ASP A 250 -3.52 21.88 -39.57
C ASP A 250 -2.39 22.53 -40.41
N THR A 251 -1.54 23.33 -39.77
CA THR A 251 -0.50 24.09 -40.50
C THR A 251 0.70 23.22 -40.91
N ARG A 252 0.91 22.05 -40.33
CA ARG A 252 1.99 21.12 -40.72
C ARG A 252 1.57 20.07 -41.74
N ALA A 253 0.27 19.80 -41.87
CA ALA A 253 -0.23 18.87 -42.89
C ALA A 253 -0.20 19.47 -44.32
N GLN A 254 0.01 20.79 -44.44
CA GLN A 254 0.10 21.46 -45.76
C GLN A 254 1.53 21.65 -46.30
N HIS A 255 2.55 21.20 -45.53
CA HIS A 255 3.97 21.33 -45.92
C HIS A 255 4.73 19.99 -46.02
N LEU A 256 4.03 18.86 -46.10
CA LEU A 256 4.56 17.56 -46.48
C LEU A 256 3.77 17.05 -47.69
#